data_72e8ede24b53f756024c904d41bb7239
#
_entry.id   72e8ede24b53f756024c904d41bb7239
#
_cell.length_a   1.000
_cell.length_b   1.000
_cell.length_c   1.000
_cell.angle_alpha   90.00
_cell.angle_beta   90.00
_cell.angle_gamma   90.00
#
_symmetry.space_group_name_H-M   'P 1'
#
loop_
_entity.id
_entity.type
_entity.pdbx_description
1 polymer ?
#
loop_
_entity_poly.entity_id
_entity_poly.type
_entity_poly.pdbx_seq_one_letter_code
_entity_poly.pdbx_strand_id
1 'polypeptide(L)'
;LILMEEARGTDHPDLGPVLNNLAVLYKGRGLYAWAEPFYLRALKMRRLRFGDEHPAVAMSLNNAACLYQAEGLYASAQRYFDEALAIAERTSGPQASLTGTIVGNMAFLADEQGLWTQAQLLYQRALVVQQAQLGLHHPTVGMLVERYAHVLDTLGQPVEAGLFAARAASIRARVQPGVVRQGSAMRQGPAVGELTR
;
A
#
# COMPACT_ATOMS: atom_id res chain seq x y z
N LEU A 1 -23.03 -3.62 10.80
CA LEU A 1 -22.67 -2.77 11.94
C LEU A 1 -23.85 -2.69 12.92
N ILE A 2 -25.03 -2.21 12.48
CA ILE A 2 -26.23 -1.99 13.33
C ILE A 2 -26.53 -3.19 14.23
N LEU A 3 -26.66 -4.40 13.68
CA LEU A 3 -26.96 -5.61 14.44
C LEU A 3 -25.90 -5.93 15.51
N MET A 4 -24.64 -5.62 15.26
CA MET A 4 -23.58 -5.80 16.25
C MET A 4 -23.64 -4.75 17.36
N GLU A 5 -23.99 -3.52 17.02
CA GLU A 5 -24.18 -2.43 17.96
C GLU A 5 -25.39 -2.65 18.87
N GLU A 6 -26.50 -3.14 18.32
CA GLU A 6 -27.67 -3.53 19.10
C GLU A 6 -27.39 -4.71 20.05
N ALA A 7 -26.61 -5.69 19.60
CA ALA A 7 -26.30 -6.87 20.40
C ALA A 7 -25.23 -6.65 21.49
N ARG A 8 -24.27 -5.74 21.25
CA ARG A 8 -23.05 -5.61 22.09
C ARG A 8 -22.80 -4.20 22.61
N GLY A 9 -23.59 -3.22 22.16
CA GLY A 9 -23.37 -1.80 22.43
C GLY A 9 -22.42 -1.14 21.43
N THR A 10 -22.55 0.18 21.30
CA THR A 10 -21.83 0.99 20.29
C THR A 10 -20.32 1.09 20.52
N ASP A 11 -19.85 0.87 21.75
CA ASP A 11 -18.43 0.94 22.12
C ASP A 11 -17.78 -0.42 22.34
N HIS A 12 -18.39 -1.51 21.83
CA HIS A 12 -17.80 -2.83 21.98
C HIS A 12 -16.52 -3.00 21.15
N PRO A 13 -15.40 -3.48 21.74
CA PRO A 13 -14.11 -3.55 21.06
C PRO A 13 -14.10 -4.40 19.78
N ASP A 14 -14.96 -5.39 19.68
CA ASP A 14 -15.08 -6.27 18.49
C ASP A 14 -15.64 -5.54 17.25
N LEU A 15 -16.15 -4.31 17.41
CA LEU A 15 -16.56 -3.46 16.28
C LEU A 15 -15.37 -2.93 15.48
N GLY A 16 -14.16 -2.88 16.06
CA GLY A 16 -12.97 -2.32 15.41
C GLY A 16 -12.70 -2.86 13.99
N PRO A 17 -12.66 -4.19 13.76
CA PRO A 17 -12.48 -4.74 12.42
C PRO A 17 -13.59 -4.37 11.43
N VAL A 18 -14.85 -4.38 11.87
CA VAL A 18 -16.00 -4.05 11.01
C VAL A 18 -15.97 -2.57 10.61
N LEU A 19 -15.69 -1.69 11.56
CA LEU A 19 -15.55 -0.25 11.32
C LEU A 19 -14.42 0.03 10.35
N ASN A 20 -13.26 -0.63 10.53
CA ASN A 20 -12.14 -0.50 9.62
C ASN A 20 -12.50 -0.93 8.18
N ASN A 21 -13.21 -2.04 8.02
CA ASN A 21 -13.61 -2.54 6.69
C ASN A 21 -14.60 -1.58 6.02
N LEU A 22 -15.55 -1.00 6.76
CA LEU A 22 -16.45 0.03 6.23
C LEU A 22 -15.66 1.26 5.79
N ALA A 23 -14.71 1.72 6.60
CA ALA A 23 -13.84 2.84 6.24
C ALA A 23 -13.06 2.57 4.95
N VAL A 24 -12.48 1.37 4.78
CA VAL A 24 -11.79 0.96 3.55
C VAL A 24 -12.72 1.03 2.34
N LEU A 25 -13.96 0.56 2.45
CA LEU A 25 -14.96 0.60 1.38
C LEU A 25 -15.32 2.04 0.97
N TYR A 26 -15.56 2.92 1.95
CA TYR A 26 -15.86 4.34 1.68
C TYR A 26 -14.65 5.05 1.07
N LYS A 27 -13.43 4.84 1.61
CA LYS A 27 -12.19 5.38 1.05
C LYS A 27 -11.98 4.93 -0.40
N GLY A 28 -12.18 3.64 -0.69
CA GLY A 28 -12.04 3.11 -2.05
C GLY A 28 -13.01 3.69 -3.08
N ARG A 29 -14.09 4.33 -2.62
CA ARG A 29 -15.06 5.07 -3.45
C ARG A 29 -14.81 6.59 -3.50
N GLY A 30 -13.74 7.07 -2.87
CA GLY A 30 -13.45 8.50 -2.74
C GLY A 30 -14.36 9.24 -1.75
N LEU A 31 -15.14 8.50 -0.95
CA LEU A 31 -16.07 9.07 0.04
C LEU A 31 -15.33 9.27 1.38
N TYR A 32 -14.31 10.12 1.37
CA TYR A 32 -13.37 10.29 2.48
C TYR A 32 -14.06 10.80 3.75
N ALA A 33 -14.91 11.80 3.66
CA ALA A 33 -15.69 12.34 4.78
C ALA A 33 -16.56 11.26 5.48
N TRP A 34 -16.98 10.22 4.75
CA TRP A 34 -17.69 9.08 5.31
C TRP A 34 -16.76 8.02 5.89
N ALA A 35 -15.55 7.90 5.37
CA ALA A 35 -14.55 6.94 5.86
C ALA A 35 -13.91 7.37 7.18
N GLU A 36 -13.66 8.66 7.37
CA GLU A 36 -12.96 9.22 8.53
C GLU A 36 -13.56 8.78 9.88
N PRO A 37 -14.86 9.00 10.16
CA PRO A 37 -15.43 8.64 11.46
C PRO A 37 -15.31 7.15 11.77
N PHE A 38 -15.36 6.29 10.75
CA PHE A 38 -15.18 4.85 10.93
C PHE A 38 -13.74 4.48 11.28
N TYR A 39 -12.74 5.08 10.62
CA TYR A 39 -11.33 4.85 10.98
C TYR A 39 -11.01 5.34 12.40
N LEU A 40 -11.45 6.54 12.77
CA LEU A 40 -11.22 7.10 14.10
C LEU A 40 -11.92 6.28 15.20
N ARG A 41 -13.12 5.80 14.92
CA ARG A 41 -13.84 4.93 15.85
C ARG A 41 -13.17 3.56 15.96
N ALA A 42 -12.69 2.97 14.85
CA ALA A 42 -11.92 1.73 14.88
C ALA A 42 -10.63 1.87 15.70
N LEU A 43 -9.94 3.00 15.57
CA LEU A 43 -8.76 3.34 16.37
C LEU A 43 -9.11 3.40 17.87
N LYS A 44 -10.18 4.13 18.24
CA LYS A 44 -10.67 4.19 19.62
C LYS A 44 -10.95 2.81 20.20
N MET A 45 -11.65 1.95 19.44
CA MET A 45 -11.97 0.58 19.88
C MET A 45 -10.72 -0.27 20.11
N ARG A 46 -9.71 -0.12 19.25
CA ARG A 46 -8.45 -0.85 19.42
C ARG A 46 -7.64 -0.36 20.61
N ARG A 47 -7.61 0.95 20.86
CA ARG A 47 -6.98 1.55 22.07
C ARG A 47 -7.66 1.04 23.35
N LEU A 48 -8.99 1.01 23.38
CA LEU A 48 -9.74 0.50 24.54
C LEU A 48 -9.47 -1.00 24.79
N ARG A 49 -9.29 -1.78 23.73
CA ARG A 49 -9.09 -3.22 23.85
C ARG A 49 -7.65 -3.62 24.19
N PHE A 50 -6.67 -2.96 23.60
CA PHE A 50 -5.28 -3.39 23.61
C PHE A 50 -4.32 -2.41 24.29
N GLY A 51 -4.78 -1.21 24.66
CA GLY A 51 -3.93 -0.11 25.07
C GLY A 51 -3.30 0.61 23.86
N ASP A 52 -2.62 1.74 24.15
CA ASP A 52 -2.03 2.58 23.09
C ASP A 52 -0.83 1.91 22.41
N GLU A 53 -0.07 1.10 23.12
CA GLU A 53 1.14 0.41 22.68
C GLU A 53 0.82 -0.99 22.16
N HIS A 54 0.13 -1.07 21.01
CA HIS A 54 -0.20 -2.36 20.41
C HIS A 54 -0.14 -2.31 18.87
N PRO A 55 0.34 -3.37 18.17
CA PRO A 55 0.42 -3.39 16.71
C PRO A 55 -0.90 -3.09 16.00
N ALA A 56 -2.03 -3.50 16.57
CA ALA A 56 -3.35 -3.20 16.02
C ALA A 56 -3.67 -1.70 16.05
N VAL A 57 -3.17 -0.95 17.04
CA VAL A 57 -3.29 0.51 17.10
C VAL A 57 -2.43 1.16 16.02
N ALA A 58 -1.18 0.72 15.86
CA ALA A 58 -0.31 1.17 14.77
C ALA A 58 -0.95 0.96 13.39
N MET A 59 -1.59 -0.19 13.18
CA MET A 59 -2.32 -0.48 11.93
C MET A 59 -3.50 0.49 11.71
N SER A 60 -4.27 0.83 12.77
CA SER A 60 -5.38 1.80 12.65
C SER A 60 -4.88 3.21 12.34
N LEU A 61 -3.80 3.63 12.99
CA LEU A 61 -3.14 4.91 12.71
C LEU A 61 -2.63 4.98 11.28
N ASN A 62 -1.98 3.93 10.79
CA ASN A 62 -1.55 3.83 9.41
C ASN A 62 -2.73 3.96 8.42
N ASN A 63 -3.87 3.32 8.70
CA ASN A 63 -5.03 3.39 7.84
C ASN A 63 -5.67 4.80 7.82
N ALA A 64 -5.73 5.48 8.98
CA ALA A 64 -6.15 6.88 9.07
C ALA A 64 -5.17 7.80 8.34
N ALA A 65 -3.86 7.58 8.46
CA ALA A 65 -2.84 8.32 7.72
C ALA A 65 -3.03 8.20 6.20
N CYS A 66 -3.28 6.98 5.69
CA CYS A 66 -3.58 6.76 4.28
C CYS A 66 -4.89 7.41 3.82
N LEU A 67 -5.86 7.66 4.71
CA LEU A 67 -7.04 8.45 4.38
C LEU A 67 -6.67 9.92 4.22
N TYR A 68 -6.01 10.51 5.21
CA TYR A 68 -5.59 11.93 5.15
C TYR A 68 -4.65 12.21 3.98
N GLN A 69 -3.77 11.25 3.64
CA GLN A 69 -2.96 11.34 2.43
C GLN A 69 -3.83 11.43 1.17
N ALA A 70 -4.85 10.56 1.03
CA ALA A 70 -5.76 10.56 -0.11
C ALA A 70 -6.61 11.85 -0.23
N GLU A 71 -6.82 12.55 0.89
CA GLU A 71 -7.47 13.87 0.94
C GLU A 71 -6.51 15.03 0.66
N GLY A 72 -5.19 14.76 0.52
CA GLY A 72 -4.16 15.80 0.39
C GLY A 72 -3.81 16.50 1.71
N LEU A 73 -4.30 16.00 2.83
CA LEU A 73 -4.02 16.53 4.17
C LEU A 73 -2.70 15.99 4.72
N TYR A 74 -1.60 16.28 4.00
CA TYR A 74 -0.29 15.67 4.19
C TYR A 74 0.30 15.85 5.60
N ALA A 75 0.08 17.01 6.23
CA ALA A 75 0.54 17.23 7.61
C ALA A 75 -0.16 16.32 8.63
N SER A 76 -1.45 16.07 8.45
CA SER A 76 -2.19 15.11 9.28
C SER A 76 -1.73 13.68 9.00
N ALA A 77 -1.59 13.31 7.73
CA ALA A 77 -1.08 12.00 7.34
C ALA A 77 0.30 11.71 7.97
N GLN A 78 1.23 12.67 7.90
CA GLN A 78 2.56 12.54 8.48
C GLN A 78 2.49 12.25 9.99
N ARG A 79 1.72 13.04 10.76
CA ARG A 79 1.56 12.83 12.21
C ARG A 79 1.06 11.43 12.55
N TYR A 80 0.05 10.95 11.84
CA TYR A 80 -0.51 9.61 12.05
C TYR A 80 0.48 8.50 11.66
N PHE A 81 1.26 8.69 10.58
CA PHE A 81 2.32 7.76 10.20
C PHE A 81 3.44 7.73 11.23
N ASP A 82 3.88 8.87 11.75
CA ASP A 82 4.95 8.94 12.74
C ASP A 82 4.55 8.22 14.04
N GLU A 83 3.32 8.41 14.51
CA GLU A 83 2.79 7.69 15.67
C GLU A 83 2.69 6.18 15.38
N ALA A 84 2.18 5.81 14.21
CA ALA A 84 2.08 4.41 13.79
C ALA A 84 3.46 3.73 13.74
N LEU A 85 4.45 4.40 13.15
CA LEU A 85 5.81 3.89 13.02
C LEU A 85 6.45 3.71 14.41
N ALA A 86 6.34 4.70 15.27
CA ALA A 86 6.90 4.63 16.62
C ALA A 86 6.32 3.45 17.42
N ILE A 87 5.02 3.21 17.36
CA ILE A 87 4.39 2.05 18.01
C ILE A 87 4.84 0.73 17.34
N ALA A 88 4.84 0.67 16.01
CA ALA A 88 5.22 -0.55 15.29
C ALA A 88 6.67 -0.96 15.57
N GLU A 89 7.60 -0.01 15.60
CA GLU A 89 9.00 -0.27 15.92
C GLU A 89 9.20 -0.79 17.34
N ARG A 90 8.50 -0.20 18.32
CA ARG A 90 8.58 -0.64 19.73
C ARG A 90 7.95 -2.01 19.96
N THR A 91 6.81 -2.29 19.31
CA THR A 91 6.00 -3.49 19.60
C THR A 91 6.32 -4.68 18.73
N SER A 92 6.68 -4.45 17.47
CA SER A 92 6.91 -5.50 16.47
C SER A 92 8.36 -5.54 15.98
N GLY A 93 9.10 -4.45 16.18
CA GLY A 93 10.49 -4.30 15.75
C GLY A 93 10.64 -3.65 14.36
N PRO A 94 11.85 -3.10 14.08
CA PRO A 94 12.12 -2.34 12.86
C PRO A 94 12.10 -3.18 11.57
N GLN A 95 12.21 -4.50 11.69
CA GLN A 95 12.20 -5.45 10.56
C GLN A 95 10.85 -6.16 10.39
N ALA A 96 9.84 -5.81 11.16
CA ALA A 96 8.52 -6.42 11.05
C ALA A 96 7.77 -5.96 9.79
N SER A 97 6.91 -6.84 9.26
CA SER A 97 6.11 -6.54 8.06
C SER A 97 5.25 -5.28 8.22
N LEU A 98 4.66 -5.06 9.41
CA LEU A 98 3.89 -3.86 9.72
C LEU A 98 4.74 -2.60 9.60
N THR A 99 5.95 -2.60 10.18
CA THR A 99 6.90 -1.50 10.10
C THR A 99 7.27 -1.20 8.64
N GLY A 100 7.59 -2.24 7.86
CA GLY A 100 7.88 -2.10 6.43
C GLY A 100 6.70 -1.53 5.63
N THR A 101 5.47 -1.88 5.99
CA THR A 101 4.25 -1.32 5.37
C THR A 101 4.09 0.17 5.67
N ILE A 102 4.26 0.56 6.93
CA ILE A 102 4.15 1.97 7.35
C ILE A 102 5.23 2.82 6.66
N VAL A 103 6.49 2.35 6.67
CA VAL A 103 7.60 3.05 6.00
C VAL A 103 7.35 3.18 4.49
N GLY A 104 6.80 2.15 3.85
CA GLY A 104 6.40 2.20 2.44
C GLY A 104 5.34 3.26 2.16
N ASN A 105 4.33 3.37 3.02
CA ASN A 105 3.29 4.40 2.91
C ASN A 105 3.85 5.81 3.15
N MET A 106 4.76 5.98 4.11
CA MET A 106 5.49 7.25 4.31
C MET A 106 6.34 7.62 3.10
N ALA A 107 6.93 6.63 2.41
CA ALA A 107 7.65 6.86 1.16
C ALA A 107 6.72 7.39 0.06
N PHE A 108 5.51 6.81 -0.08
CA PHE A 108 4.48 7.33 -1.01
C PHE A 108 4.08 8.77 -0.65
N LEU A 109 3.90 9.07 0.64
CA LEU A 109 3.57 10.42 1.09
C LEU A 109 4.66 11.42 0.73
N ALA A 110 5.92 11.10 0.94
CA ALA A 110 7.06 11.95 0.58
C ALA A 110 7.18 12.13 -0.95
N ASP A 111 6.94 11.06 -1.72
CA ASP A 111 6.93 11.07 -3.18
C ASP A 111 5.84 12.02 -3.72
N GLU A 112 4.61 11.96 -3.21
CA GLU A 112 3.50 12.85 -3.59
C GLU A 112 3.76 14.32 -3.25
N GLN A 113 4.56 14.59 -2.22
CA GLN A 113 4.97 15.94 -1.83
C GLN A 113 6.20 16.47 -2.61
N GLY A 114 6.80 15.67 -3.48
CA GLY A 114 8.02 16.03 -4.20
C GLY A 114 9.28 16.02 -3.32
N LEU A 115 9.23 15.39 -2.16
CA LEU A 115 10.33 15.25 -1.22
C LEU A 115 11.24 14.06 -1.63
N TRP A 116 11.78 14.13 -2.86
CA TRP A 116 12.40 13.01 -3.56
C TRP A 116 13.53 12.33 -2.79
N THR A 117 14.41 13.11 -2.14
CA THR A 117 15.51 12.57 -1.34
C THR A 117 15.00 11.79 -0.12
N GLN A 118 13.96 12.30 0.53
CA GLN A 118 13.32 11.60 1.66
C GLN A 118 12.60 10.34 1.17
N ALA A 119 11.87 10.44 0.07
CA ALA A 119 11.20 9.30 -0.55
C ALA A 119 12.20 8.19 -0.90
N GLN A 120 13.35 8.52 -1.47
CA GLN A 120 14.42 7.58 -1.79
C GLN A 120 14.84 6.77 -0.57
N LEU A 121 15.16 7.42 0.54
CA LEU A 121 15.59 6.75 1.78
C LEU A 121 14.51 5.85 2.36
N LEU A 122 13.26 6.31 2.35
CA LEU A 122 12.12 5.56 2.86
C LEU A 122 11.81 4.35 1.97
N TYR A 123 11.85 4.49 0.63
CA TYR A 123 11.69 3.35 -0.27
C TYR A 123 12.78 2.30 -0.09
N GLN A 124 14.05 2.72 0.04
CA GLN A 124 15.14 1.79 0.32
C GLN A 124 14.88 0.98 1.60
N ARG A 125 14.52 1.66 2.68
CA ARG A 125 14.19 1.01 3.96
C ARG A 125 13.00 0.06 3.82
N ALA A 126 11.90 0.49 3.21
CA ALA A 126 10.72 -0.33 3.00
C ALA A 126 11.02 -1.57 2.16
N LEU A 127 11.80 -1.44 1.09
CA LEU A 127 12.20 -2.54 0.22
C LEU A 127 13.01 -3.60 0.96
N VAL A 128 13.99 -3.19 1.79
CA VAL A 128 14.77 -4.14 2.60
C VAL A 128 13.86 -4.98 3.49
N VAL A 129 12.93 -4.34 4.21
CA VAL A 129 12.01 -5.03 5.12
C VAL A 129 11.02 -5.91 4.35
N GLN A 130 10.35 -5.35 3.35
CA GLN A 130 9.29 -6.06 2.65
C GLN A 130 9.82 -7.23 1.81
N GLN A 131 11.01 -7.12 1.23
CA GLN A 131 11.64 -8.25 0.52
C GLN A 131 11.98 -9.40 1.45
N ALA A 132 12.48 -9.10 2.64
CA ALA A 132 12.80 -10.12 3.65
C ALA A 132 11.54 -10.84 4.16
N GLN A 133 10.42 -10.11 4.30
CA GLN A 133 9.17 -10.65 4.84
C GLN A 133 8.29 -11.35 3.80
N LEU A 134 8.19 -10.81 2.59
CA LEU A 134 7.23 -11.24 1.56
C LEU A 134 7.89 -11.94 0.37
N GLY A 135 9.23 -11.84 0.27
CA GLY A 135 9.98 -12.33 -0.88
C GLY A 135 10.07 -11.32 -2.03
N LEU A 136 11.06 -11.57 -2.91
CA LEU A 136 11.48 -10.63 -3.96
C LEU A 136 10.42 -10.37 -5.06
N HIS A 137 9.44 -11.25 -5.18
CA HIS A 137 8.45 -11.23 -6.27
C HIS A 137 7.02 -10.90 -5.80
N HIS A 138 6.87 -10.53 -4.53
CA HIS A 138 5.55 -10.17 -4.00
C HIS A 138 5.00 -8.89 -4.66
N PRO A 139 3.69 -8.79 -4.95
CA PRO A 139 3.08 -7.60 -5.58
C PRO A 139 3.40 -6.29 -4.85
N THR A 140 3.37 -6.28 -3.53
CA THR A 140 3.72 -5.11 -2.71
C THR A 140 5.17 -4.66 -2.98
N VAL A 141 6.11 -5.61 -3.08
CA VAL A 141 7.50 -5.30 -3.44
C VAL A 141 7.56 -4.73 -4.86
N GLY A 142 6.77 -5.28 -5.79
CA GLY A 142 6.66 -4.75 -7.15
C GLY A 142 6.24 -3.28 -7.20
N MET A 143 5.20 -2.90 -6.43
CA MET A 143 4.76 -1.51 -6.33
C MET A 143 5.83 -0.57 -5.76
N LEU A 144 6.50 -0.99 -4.68
CA LEU A 144 7.58 -0.22 -4.08
C LEU A 144 8.75 -0.02 -5.05
N VAL A 145 9.15 -1.07 -5.76
CA VAL A 145 10.22 -1.05 -6.77
C VAL A 145 9.88 -0.09 -7.92
N GLU A 146 8.63 -0.10 -8.39
CA GLU A 146 8.16 0.78 -9.46
C GLU A 146 8.21 2.26 -9.07
N ARG A 147 7.69 2.59 -7.88
CA ARG A 147 7.72 3.96 -7.35
C ARG A 147 9.14 4.43 -7.04
N TYR A 148 9.97 3.54 -6.50
CA TYR A 148 11.37 3.85 -6.27
C TYR A 148 12.12 4.15 -7.56
N ALA A 149 11.88 3.39 -8.64
CA ALA A 149 12.45 3.68 -9.96
C ALA A 149 12.07 5.09 -10.47
N HIS A 150 10.81 5.50 -10.29
CA HIS A 150 10.36 6.85 -10.63
C HIS A 150 11.11 7.94 -9.84
N VAL A 151 11.28 7.74 -8.53
CA VAL A 151 12.02 8.69 -7.68
C VAL A 151 13.48 8.78 -8.10
N LEU A 152 14.13 7.67 -8.43
CA LEU A 152 15.51 7.66 -8.93
C LEU A 152 15.65 8.41 -10.25
N ASP A 153 14.73 8.22 -11.19
CA ASP A 153 14.72 8.94 -12.47
C ASP A 153 14.58 10.46 -12.25
N THR A 154 13.67 10.85 -11.36
CA THR A 154 13.45 12.27 -10.98
C THR A 154 14.69 12.90 -10.32
N LEU A 155 15.46 12.10 -9.58
CA LEU A 155 16.73 12.53 -8.96
C LEU A 155 17.92 12.52 -9.93
N GLY A 156 17.72 12.25 -11.23
CA GLY A 156 18.78 12.20 -12.22
C GLY A 156 19.68 10.98 -12.13
N GLN A 157 19.14 9.83 -11.67
CA GLN A 157 19.82 8.54 -11.56
C GLN A 157 19.26 7.51 -12.56
N PRO A 158 19.32 7.78 -13.90
CA PRO A 158 18.58 6.99 -14.91
C PRO A 158 19.06 5.55 -15.04
N VAL A 159 20.32 5.28 -14.77
CA VAL A 159 20.87 3.90 -14.85
C VAL A 159 20.23 3.02 -13.78
N GLU A 160 20.23 3.48 -12.54
CA GLU A 160 19.61 2.77 -11.43
C GLU A 160 18.08 2.68 -11.62
N ALA A 161 17.44 3.78 -12.01
CA ALA A 161 16.02 3.82 -12.33
C ALA A 161 15.63 2.73 -13.35
N GLY A 162 16.41 2.58 -14.41
CA GLY A 162 16.21 1.56 -15.44
C GLY A 162 16.28 0.12 -14.89
N LEU A 163 17.23 -0.15 -14.00
CA LEU A 163 17.35 -1.47 -13.35
C LEU A 163 16.12 -1.79 -12.48
N PHE A 164 15.67 -0.82 -11.66
CA PHE A 164 14.49 -1.02 -10.82
C PHE A 164 13.20 -1.09 -11.65
N ALA A 165 13.06 -0.33 -12.72
CA ALA A 165 11.92 -0.41 -13.65
C ALA A 165 11.84 -1.78 -14.32
N ALA A 166 12.95 -2.33 -14.82
CA ALA A 166 13.01 -3.67 -15.39
C ALA A 166 12.62 -4.75 -14.36
N ARG A 167 13.07 -4.58 -13.11
CA ARG A 167 12.69 -5.47 -12.01
C ARG A 167 11.19 -5.41 -11.72
N ALA A 168 10.59 -4.22 -11.66
CA ALA A 168 9.15 -4.05 -11.46
C ALA A 168 8.34 -4.75 -12.57
N ALA A 169 8.75 -4.58 -13.83
CA ALA A 169 8.15 -5.26 -14.98
C ALA A 169 8.22 -6.79 -14.88
N SER A 170 9.37 -7.34 -14.44
CA SER A 170 9.54 -8.77 -14.20
C SER A 170 8.60 -9.32 -13.13
N ILE A 171 8.43 -8.58 -12.03
CA ILE A 171 7.51 -8.96 -10.94
C ILE A 171 6.06 -8.94 -11.44
N ARG A 172 5.66 -7.90 -12.17
CA ARG A 172 4.31 -7.75 -12.74
C ARG A 172 3.98 -8.89 -13.71
N ALA A 173 4.92 -9.27 -14.58
CA ALA A 173 4.73 -10.36 -15.54
C ALA A 173 4.51 -11.73 -14.86
N ARG A 174 5.08 -11.95 -13.69
CA ARG A 174 4.88 -13.19 -12.90
C ARG A 174 3.52 -13.24 -12.19
N VAL A 175 3.00 -12.08 -11.78
CA VAL A 175 1.71 -11.98 -11.06
C VAL A 175 0.53 -12.06 -12.04
N GLN A 176 0.71 -11.67 -13.31
CA GLN A 176 -0.31 -11.72 -14.37
C GLN A 176 0.11 -12.62 -15.54
N PRO A 177 0.18 -13.94 -15.38
CA PRO A 177 0.68 -14.83 -16.45
C PRO A 177 -0.25 -14.96 -17.68
N GLY A 178 -1.38 -14.27 -17.73
CA GLY A 178 -2.43 -14.47 -18.74
C GLY A 178 -2.57 -13.42 -19.85
N VAL A 179 -1.95 -12.24 -19.77
CA VAL A 179 -2.25 -11.14 -20.71
C VAL A 179 -1.25 -11.01 -21.88
N VAL A 180 -0.07 -11.62 -21.81
CA VAL A 180 1.00 -11.38 -22.83
C VAL A 180 1.02 -12.39 -23.97
N ARG A 181 0.19 -13.43 -24.00
CA ARG A 181 0.27 -14.49 -25.04
C ARG A 181 -0.73 -14.38 -26.20
N GLN A 182 -1.53 -13.33 -26.35
CA GLN A 182 -2.46 -13.18 -27.48
C GLN A 182 -2.01 -12.22 -28.60
N GLY A 183 -0.82 -11.65 -28.52
CA GLY A 183 -0.34 -10.64 -29.49
C GLY A 183 0.50 -11.15 -30.66
N SER A 184 0.92 -12.45 -30.72
CA SER A 184 1.89 -12.92 -31.76
C SER A 184 1.46 -14.11 -32.61
N ALA A 185 0.19 -14.51 -32.59
CA ALA A 185 -0.30 -15.66 -33.32
C ALA A 185 -1.37 -15.32 -34.39
N MET A 186 -1.31 -14.14 -35.02
CA MET A 186 -2.14 -13.84 -36.19
C MET A 186 -1.34 -13.11 -37.25
N ARG A 187 -0.47 -13.82 -37.95
CA ARG A 187 -0.04 -13.53 -39.33
C ARG A 187 0.58 -14.76 -39.96
N GLN A 188 -0.23 -15.70 -40.38
CA GLN A 188 0.03 -16.55 -41.55
C GLN A 188 -1.34 -17.05 -42.03
N GLY A 189 -1.96 -16.31 -42.92
CA GLY A 189 -3.09 -16.76 -43.72
C GLY A 189 -2.57 -17.75 -44.77
N PRO A 190 -3.34 -18.77 -45.13
CA PRO A 190 -2.95 -19.72 -46.16
C PRO A 190 -2.95 -19.06 -47.55
N ALA A 191 -1.91 -19.37 -48.34
CA ALA A 191 -1.82 -18.98 -49.71
C ALA A 191 -2.98 -19.54 -50.52
N VAL A 192 -3.64 -18.69 -51.30
CA VAL A 192 -4.66 -19.05 -52.27
C VAL A 192 -3.93 -19.74 -53.44
N GLY A 193 -4.09 -21.03 -53.54
CA GLY A 193 -3.68 -21.80 -54.73
C GLY A 193 -4.72 -21.62 -55.84
N GLU A 194 -4.24 -21.18 -56.97
CA GLU A 194 -4.98 -21.19 -58.25
C GLU A 194 -5.47 -22.60 -58.58
N LEU A 195 -6.74 -22.70 -58.93
CA LEU A 195 -7.28 -23.82 -59.69
C LEU A 195 -7.89 -23.28 -60.96
N THR A 196 -7.12 -23.37 -62.03
CA THR A 196 -7.60 -23.43 -63.42
C THR A 196 -8.18 -24.84 -63.74
N ARG A 197 -9.41 -24.87 -64.07
CA ARG A 197 -10.14 -25.54 -65.18
C ARG A 197 -11.59 -25.79 -64.79
#